data_70fc2abdbfc81940a4d7e08fea62e583
#
_entry.id   70fc2abdbfc81940a4d7e08fea62e583
#
_cell.length_a   1.000
_cell.length_b   1.000
_cell.length_c   1.000
_cell.angle_alpha   90.00
_cell.angle_beta   90.00
_cell.angle_gamma   90.00
#
_symmetry.space_group_name_H-M   'P 1'
#
loop_
_entity.id
_entity.type
_entity.pdbx_description
1 polymer ?
#
loop_
_entity_poly.entity_id
_entity_poly.type
_entity_poly.pdbx_seq_one_letter_code
_entity_poly.pdbx_strand_id
1 'polypeptide(L)'
;MKFSLEITMKTDLSVLPKVKDVYITMLPGNDFREVANKAKELVQNGFNPVPHFPARSIKNLNELKEYTSMCKDFGVKQALVIGGGAEPIGDYHCSLQLLETGLFKGMKIGIAGHPDGSPDISDSDLEKAMKDKIPFADYIVTQWLLDPKPISNFISQQTLPVHV
;
A
#
# COMPACT_ATOMS: atom_id res chain seq x y z
N MET A 1 15.05 14.78 -6.82
CA MET A 1 14.32 14.06 -5.76
C MET A 1 12.88 13.94 -6.20
N LYS A 2 12.25 12.78 -6.08
CA LYS A 2 10.82 12.60 -6.38
C LYS A 2 10.10 12.56 -5.04
N PHE A 3 9.03 13.34 -4.92
CA PHE A 3 8.16 13.32 -3.76
C PHE A 3 6.84 12.64 -4.13
N SER A 4 6.29 11.92 -3.18
CA SER A 4 4.91 11.43 -3.18
C SER A 4 4.19 12.00 -1.96
N LEU A 5 2.88 11.97 -1.99
CA LEU A 5 2.06 12.38 -0.86
C LEU A 5 1.19 11.21 -0.42
N GLU A 6 0.86 11.20 0.86
CA GLU A 6 -0.19 10.36 1.40
C GLU A 6 -1.38 11.22 1.81
N ILE A 7 -2.57 10.81 1.38
CA ILE A 7 -3.83 11.52 1.62
C ILE A 7 -4.90 10.56 2.16
N THR A 8 -5.96 11.13 2.68
CA THR A 8 -7.21 10.41 2.98
C THR A 8 -8.27 10.67 1.91
N MET A 9 -9.39 9.92 1.94
CA MET A 9 -10.51 10.14 1.03
C MET A 9 -11.11 11.55 1.15
N LYS A 10 -10.96 12.21 2.31
CA LYS A 10 -11.51 13.55 2.60
C LYS A 10 -10.63 14.70 2.12
N THR A 11 -9.41 14.42 1.63
CA THR A 11 -8.47 15.46 1.21
C THR A 11 -8.99 16.18 -0.03
N ASP A 12 -9.00 17.52 0.01
CA ASP A 12 -9.28 18.36 -1.15
C ASP A 12 -8.11 18.33 -2.13
N LEU A 13 -8.36 17.92 -3.37
CA LEU A 13 -7.31 17.79 -4.39
C LEU A 13 -6.81 19.16 -4.89
N SER A 14 -7.60 20.23 -4.73
CA SER A 14 -7.22 21.59 -5.17
C SER A 14 -6.02 22.15 -4.43
N VAL A 15 -5.74 21.64 -3.22
CA VAL A 15 -4.60 22.08 -2.39
C VAL A 15 -3.37 21.21 -2.53
N LEU A 16 -3.41 20.15 -3.36
CA LEU A 16 -2.27 19.26 -3.53
C LEU A 16 -1.12 19.98 -4.27
N PRO A 17 0.12 19.83 -3.79
CA PRO A 17 1.28 20.32 -4.53
C PRO A 17 1.49 19.49 -5.80
N LYS A 18 2.37 19.97 -6.69
CA LYS A 18 2.74 19.29 -7.93
C LYS A 18 3.57 18.02 -7.64
N VAL A 19 2.89 16.94 -7.32
CA VAL A 19 3.45 15.58 -7.17
C VAL A 19 2.83 14.67 -8.21
N LYS A 20 3.47 13.54 -8.47
CA LYS A 20 2.95 12.57 -9.43
C LYS A 20 2.21 11.43 -8.74
N ASP A 21 2.85 10.81 -7.76
CA ASP A 21 2.32 9.65 -7.07
C ASP A 21 1.64 10.09 -5.77
N VAL A 22 0.38 9.67 -5.58
CA VAL A 22 -0.45 10.03 -4.42
C VAL A 22 -0.99 8.75 -3.78
N TYR A 23 -0.51 8.43 -2.60
CA TYR A 23 -0.98 7.33 -1.78
C TYR A 23 -2.31 7.68 -1.14
N ILE A 24 -3.24 6.72 -1.12
CA ILE A 24 -4.56 6.91 -0.51
C ILE A 24 -4.70 5.94 0.64
N THR A 25 -4.70 6.47 1.87
CA THR A 25 -4.84 5.67 3.08
C THR A 25 -6.27 5.12 3.20
N MET A 26 -6.38 3.82 3.42
CA MET A 26 -7.61 3.18 3.85
C MET A 26 -7.53 2.91 5.35
N LEU A 27 -8.22 3.74 6.14
CA LEU A 27 -8.27 3.59 7.59
C LEU A 27 -9.26 2.48 8.00
N PRO A 28 -9.09 1.87 9.19
CA PRO A 28 -10.07 0.91 9.71
C PRO A 28 -11.49 1.49 9.71
N GLY A 29 -12.45 0.70 9.21
CA GLY A 29 -13.86 1.12 9.10
C GLY A 29 -14.19 1.95 7.85
N ASN A 30 -13.23 2.31 7.00
CA ASN A 30 -13.52 2.95 5.74
C ASN A 30 -14.07 1.95 4.71
N ASP A 31 -14.98 2.42 3.86
CA ASP A 31 -15.42 1.66 2.68
C ASP A 31 -14.36 1.76 1.57
N PHE A 32 -13.89 0.62 1.08
CA PHE A 32 -12.94 0.56 -0.03
C PHE A 32 -13.45 1.24 -1.31
N ARG A 33 -14.77 1.34 -1.48
CA ARG A 33 -15.38 2.05 -2.62
C ARG A 33 -15.10 3.54 -2.59
N GLU A 34 -15.03 4.13 -1.38
CA GLU A 34 -14.64 5.53 -1.23
C GLU A 34 -13.17 5.74 -1.63
N VAL A 35 -12.29 4.81 -1.25
CA VAL A 35 -10.88 4.82 -1.66
C VAL A 35 -10.74 4.69 -3.17
N ALA A 36 -11.47 3.74 -3.79
CA ALA A 36 -11.48 3.57 -5.25
C ALA A 36 -12.01 4.81 -5.98
N ASN A 37 -13.06 5.44 -5.46
CA ASN A 37 -13.61 6.67 -6.04
C ASN A 37 -12.62 7.85 -5.90
N LYS A 38 -11.92 7.98 -4.79
CA LYS A 38 -10.84 8.98 -4.63
C LYS A 38 -9.69 8.71 -5.62
N ALA A 39 -9.35 7.45 -5.85
CA ALA A 39 -8.36 7.07 -6.86
C ALA A 39 -8.81 7.46 -8.27
N LYS A 40 -10.09 7.25 -8.62
CA LYS A 40 -10.68 7.73 -9.88
C LYS A 40 -10.55 9.25 -10.05
N GLU A 41 -10.89 10.00 -9.00
CA GLU A 41 -10.78 11.46 -8.98
C GLU A 41 -9.34 11.91 -9.24
N LEU A 42 -8.35 11.26 -8.60
CA LEU A 42 -6.92 11.52 -8.82
C LEU A 42 -6.50 11.24 -10.27
N VAL A 43 -6.91 10.10 -10.86
CA VAL A 43 -6.61 9.78 -12.26
C VAL A 43 -7.16 10.86 -13.19
N GLN A 44 -8.40 11.30 -12.97
CA GLN A 44 -9.04 12.36 -13.78
C GLN A 44 -8.32 13.72 -13.67
N ASN A 45 -7.63 13.97 -12.56
CA ASN A 45 -6.81 15.17 -12.34
C ASN A 45 -5.33 14.98 -12.71
N GLY A 46 -4.96 13.88 -13.38
CA GLY A 46 -3.61 13.65 -13.90
C GLY A 46 -2.59 13.14 -12.89
N PHE A 47 -3.03 12.74 -11.70
CA PHE A 47 -2.17 12.07 -10.71
C PHE A 47 -2.07 10.56 -10.96
N ASN A 48 -1.07 9.93 -10.35
CA ASN A 48 -0.96 8.47 -10.24
C ASN A 48 -1.39 8.04 -8.83
N PRO A 49 -2.62 7.59 -8.63
CA PRO A 49 -3.03 7.10 -7.31
C PRO A 49 -2.38 5.76 -6.97
N VAL A 50 -2.06 5.61 -5.70
CA VAL A 50 -1.58 4.38 -5.08
C VAL A 50 -2.51 4.05 -3.90
N PRO A 51 -3.68 3.42 -4.14
CA PRO A 51 -4.58 3.04 -3.07
C PRO A 51 -3.97 1.98 -2.17
N HIS A 52 -4.22 2.10 -0.86
CA HIS A 52 -3.86 1.08 0.11
C HIS A 52 -4.85 -0.08 0.08
N PHE A 53 -4.32 -1.29 0.17
CA PHE A 53 -5.06 -2.54 0.34
C PHE A 53 -4.64 -3.18 1.66
N PRO A 54 -5.22 -2.74 2.80
CA PRO A 54 -4.92 -3.33 4.10
C PRO A 54 -5.69 -4.65 4.26
N ALA A 55 -4.98 -5.77 4.35
CA ALA A 55 -5.56 -7.11 4.41
C ALA A 55 -6.61 -7.24 5.51
N ARG A 56 -6.28 -6.76 6.71
CA ARG A 56 -7.18 -6.85 7.87
C ARG A 56 -8.45 -6.01 7.76
N SER A 57 -8.54 -5.12 6.77
CA SER A 57 -9.73 -4.30 6.49
C SER A 57 -10.55 -4.80 5.29
N ILE A 58 -10.22 -5.95 4.73
CA ILE A 58 -10.92 -6.60 3.60
C ILE A 58 -11.56 -7.89 4.10
N LYS A 59 -12.88 -8.03 3.93
CA LYS A 59 -13.64 -9.14 4.51
C LYS A 59 -13.36 -10.49 3.86
N ASN A 60 -13.34 -10.52 2.53
CA ASN A 60 -13.26 -11.77 1.78
C ASN A 60 -12.79 -11.54 0.34
N LEU A 61 -12.66 -12.65 -0.40
CA LEU A 61 -12.24 -12.64 -1.80
C LEU A 61 -13.17 -11.82 -2.73
N ASN A 62 -14.48 -11.80 -2.48
CA ASN A 62 -15.41 -11.04 -3.31
C ASN A 62 -15.20 -9.54 -3.16
N GLU A 63 -15.02 -9.06 -1.93
CA GLU A 63 -14.70 -7.66 -1.64
C GLU A 63 -13.35 -7.26 -2.28
N LEU A 64 -12.33 -8.11 -2.16
CA LEU A 64 -11.04 -7.87 -2.80
C LEU A 64 -11.16 -7.81 -4.33
N LYS A 65 -11.94 -8.72 -4.95
CA LYS A 65 -12.21 -8.71 -6.40
C LYS A 65 -12.89 -7.42 -6.84
N GLU A 66 -13.92 -7.00 -6.11
CA GLU A 66 -14.64 -5.76 -6.40
C GLU A 66 -13.69 -4.55 -6.31
N TYR A 67 -12.93 -4.42 -5.22
CA TYR A 67 -12.00 -3.31 -5.01
C TYR A 67 -10.91 -3.25 -6.10
N THR A 68 -10.27 -4.38 -6.40
CA THR A 68 -9.24 -4.44 -7.45
C THR A 68 -9.81 -4.16 -8.84
N SER A 69 -11.03 -4.64 -9.14
CA SER A 69 -11.71 -4.37 -10.42
C SER A 69 -12.02 -2.88 -10.56
N MET A 70 -12.65 -2.27 -9.57
CA MET A 70 -12.93 -0.83 -9.56
C MET A 70 -11.66 0.00 -9.81
N CYS A 71 -10.59 -0.30 -9.10
CA CYS A 71 -9.32 0.41 -9.28
C CYS A 71 -8.81 0.28 -10.73
N LYS A 72 -8.81 -0.92 -11.30
CA LYS A 72 -8.38 -1.16 -12.68
C LYS A 72 -9.24 -0.45 -13.70
N ASP A 73 -10.56 -0.51 -13.55
CA ASP A 73 -11.54 0.14 -14.43
C ASP A 73 -11.40 1.67 -14.40
N PHE A 74 -11.00 2.23 -13.26
CA PHE A 74 -10.72 3.65 -13.11
C PHE A 74 -9.31 4.07 -13.61
N GLY A 75 -8.53 3.12 -14.12
CA GLY A 75 -7.20 3.38 -14.69
C GLY A 75 -6.06 3.45 -13.68
N VAL A 76 -6.28 2.99 -12.44
CA VAL A 76 -5.22 2.87 -11.42
C VAL A 76 -4.19 1.84 -11.86
N LYS A 77 -2.90 2.21 -11.78
CA LYS A 77 -1.78 1.39 -12.26
C LYS A 77 -0.90 0.85 -11.13
N GLN A 78 -1.13 1.29 -9.89
CA GLN A 78 -0.30 0.94 -8.74
C GLN A 78 -1.19 0.63 -7.54
N ALA A 79 -0.67 -0.15 -6.61
CA ALA A 79 -1.31 -0.42 -5.32
C ALA A 79 -0.25 -0.59 -4.23
N LEU A 80 -0.57 -0.20 -2.99
CA LEU A 80 0.21 -0.53 -1.81
C LEU A 80 -0.53 -1.60 -1.00
N VAL A 81 0.03 -2.83 -0.96
CA VAL A 81 -0.58 -3.97 -0.28
C VAL A 81 0.08 -4.16 1.09
N ILE A 82 -0.69 -3.95 2.14
CA ILE A 82 -0.22 -3.93 3.53
C ILE A 82 -1.05 -4.85 4.43
N GLY A 83 -0.52 -5.19 5.61
CA GLY A 83 -1.27 -5.97 6.60
C GLY A 83 -2.44 -5.19 7.21
N GLY A 84 -2.19 -3.95 7.56
CA GLY A 84 -3.11 -3.10 8.32
C GLY A 84 -2.89 -3.23 9.84
N GLY A 85 -3.18 -2.15 10.57
CA GLY A 85 -2.97 -2.05 12.02
C GLY A 85 -4.18 -2.44 12.88
N ALA A 86 -5.32 -2.79 12.26
CA ALA A 86 -6.54 -3.17 12.99
C ALA A 86 -6.64 -4.70 13.19
N GLU A 87 -7.59 -5.12 14.04
CA GLU A 87 -8.01 -6.51 14.10
C GLU A 87 -8.63 -6.93 12.75
N PRO A 88 -8.41 -8.16 12.29
CA PRO A 88 -8.99 -8.66 11.05
C PRO A 88 -10.52 -8.69 11.10
N ILE A 89 -11.16 -8.12 10.08
CA ILE A 89 -12.64 -8.13 9.96
C ILE A 89 -13.17 -9.29 9.12
N GLY A 90 -12.28 -10.12 8.56
CA GLY A 90 -12.65 -11.21 7.67
C GLY A 90 -11.53 -12.24 7.50
N ASP A 91 -11.39 -12.77 6.29
CA ASP A 91 -10.55 -13.93 5.97
C ASP A 91 -9.04 -13.62 5.92
N TYR A 92 -8.66 -12.35 5.84
CA TYR A 92 -7.28 -11.94 5.61
C TYR A 92 -6.63 -11.36 6.88
N HIS A 93 -5.47 -11.91 7.23
CA HIS A 93 -4.69 -11.55 8.42
C HIS A 93 -3.36 -10.84 8.06
N CYS A 94 -2.85 -11.06 6.86
CA CYS A 94 -1.61 -10.46 6.37
C CYS A 94 -1.65 -10.17 4.87
N SER A 95 -0.78 -9.26 4.44
CA SER A 95 -0.71 -8.82 3.03
C SER A 95 -0.34 -9.93 2.04
N LEU A 96 0.42 -10.95 2.46
CA LEU A 96 0.79 -12.07 1.61
C LEU A 96 -0.45 -12.79 1.06
N GLN A 97 -1.46 -13.02 1.90
CA GLN A 97 -2.71 -13.66 1.48
C GLN A 97 -3.43 -12.90 0.36
N LEU A 98 -3.37 -11.55 0.37
CA LEU A 98 -3.91 -10.75 -0.72
C LEU A 98 -3.08 -10.91 -2.00
N LEU A 99 -1.75 -10.88 -1.89
CA LEU A 99 -0.83 -10.99 -3.02
C LEU A 99 -0.97 -12.34 -3.73
N GLU A 100 -1.10 -13.44 -2.98
CA GLU A 100 -1.26 -14.81 -3.49
C GLU A 100 -2.56 -15.02 -4.27
N THR A 101 -3.56 -14.15 -4.13
CA THR A 101 -4.80 -14.25 -4.93
C THR A 101 -4.59 -14.01 -6.42
N GLY A 102 -3.47 -13.37 -6.82
CA GLY A 102 -3.19 -13.00 -8.20
C GLY A 102 -4.07 -11.86 -8.76
N LEU A 103 -4.95 -11.26 -7.95
CA LEU A 103 -5.88 -10.22 -8.37
C LEU A 103 -5.21 -8.90 -8.76
N PHE A 104 -3.97 -8.68 -8.30
CA PHE A 104 -3.19 -7.48 -8.61
C PHE A 104 -2.44 -7.54 -9.94
N LYS A 105 -2.57 -8.63 -10.70
CA LYS A 105 -1.90 -8.77 -12.01
C LYS A 105 -2.16 -7.56 -12.91
N GLY A 106 -1.10 -6.98 -13.46
CA GLY A 106 -1.16 -5.78 -14.30
C GLY A 106 -1.06 -4.45 -13.54
N MET A 107 -0.94 -4.49 -12.22
CA MET A 107 -0.64 -3.32 -11.38
C MET A 107 0.81 -3.40 -10.88
N LYS A 108 1.43 -2.26 -10.68
CA LYS A 108 2.72 -2.12 -10.00
C LYS A 108 2.48 -2.16 -8.49
N ILE A 109 3.14 -3.09 -7.78
CA ILE A 109 2.84 -3.39 -6.39
C ILE A 109 3.92 -2.90 -5.44
N GLY A 110 3.51 -2.05 -4.49
CA GLY A 110 4.29 -1.72 -3.30
C GLY A 110 3.92 -2.62 -2.13
N ILE A 111 4.91 -2.93 -1.30
CA ILE A 111 4.73 -3.63 -0.02
C ILE A 111 5.34 -2.82 1.11
N ALA A 112 4.86 -3.01 2.34
CA ALA A 112 5.40 -2.31 3.51
C ALA A 112 6.77 -2.86 3.93
N GLY A 113 7.71 -1.94 4.20
CA GLY A 113 8.99 -2.19 4.87
C GLY A 113 9.03 -1.53 6.25
N HIS A 114 9.72 -2.16 7.20
CA HIS A 114 9.81 -1.73 8.59
C HIS A 114 11.28 -1.56 9.01
N PRO A 115 11.94 -0.45 8.61
CA PRO A 115 13.37 -0.23 8.91
C PRO A 115 13.69 -0.12 10.41
N ASP A 116 12.70 0.26 11.23
CA ASP A 116 12.82 0.39 12.69
C ASP A 116 12.07 -0.73 13.43
N GLY A 117 11.83 -1.85 12.75
CA GLY A 117 11.08 -2.97 13.31
C GLY A 117 9.58 -2.70 13.46
N SER A 118 8.92 -3.53 14.25
CA SER A 118 7.50 -3.40 14.61
C SER A 118 7.32 -3.78 16.07
N PRO A 119 6.50 -3.07 16.84
CA PRO A 119 6.25 -3.44 18.24
C PRO A 119 5.52 -4.78 18.38
N ASP A 120 4.79 -5.19 17.34
CA ASP A 120 3.87 -6.34 17.39
C ASP A 120 4.41 -7.58 16.66
N ILE A 121 5.56 -7.46 15.97
CA ILE A 121 6.09 -8.53 15.10
C ILE A 121 7.60 -8.66 15.36
N SER A 122 8.10 -9.87 15.59
CA SER A 122 9.52 -10.11 15.77
C SER A 122 10.34 -9.80 14.52
N ASP A 123 11.60 -9.43 14.66
CA ASP A 123 12.49 -9.14 13.52
C ASP A 123 12.61 -10.35 12.57
N SER A 124 12.67 -11.55 13.11
CA SER A 124 12.71 -12.79 12.30
C SER A 124 11.44 -13.00 11.48
N ASP A 125 10.27 -12.65 12.04
CA ASP A 125 9.00 -12.74 11.31
C ASP A 125 8.86 -11.63 10.26
N LEU A 126 9.39 -10.43 10.55
CA LEU A 126 9.47 -9.34 9.58
C LEU A 126 10.35 -9.70 8.39
N GLU A 127 11.54 -10.30 8.64
CA GLU A 127 12.43 -10.77 7.58
C GLU A 127 11.78 -11.86 6.73
N LYS A 128 11.16 -12.84 7.39
CA LYS A 128 10.43 -13.91 6.70
C LYS A 128 9.29 -13.33 5.84
N ALA A 129 8.45 -12.49 6.42
CA ALA A 129 7.34 -11.86 5.71
C ALA A 129 7.82 -11.01 4.52
N MET A 130 8.98 -10.34 4.65
CA MET A 130 9.59 -9.61 3.54
C MET A 130 10.02 -10.56 2.41
N LYS A 131 10.75 -11.63 2.72
CA LYS A 131 11.18 -12.65 1.74
C LYS A 131 10.00 -13.26 1.00
N ASP A 132 8.92 -13.59 1.71
CA ASP A 132 7.73 -14.20 1.14
C ASP A 132 6.96 -13.24 0.20
N LYS A 133 7.02 -11.91 0.44
CA LYS A 133 6.33 -10.89 -0.35
C LYS A 133 7.11 -10.38 -1.57
N ILE A 134 8.44 -10.39 -1.51
CA ILE A 134 9.31 -9.87 -2.59
C ILE A 134 8.93 -10.41 -3.99
N PRO A 135 8.60 -11.71 -4.17
CA PRO A 135 8.23 -12.23 -5.50
C PRO A 135 6.99 -11.60 -6.14
N PHE A 136 6.17 -10.93 -5.35
CA PHE A 136 4.93 -10.28 -5.80
C PHE A 136 5.06 -8.76 -5.95
N ALA A 137 6.20 -8.18 -5.54
CA ALA A 137 6.36 -6.75 -5.37
C ALA A 137 7.31 -6.13 -6.40
N ASP A 138 7.04 -4.89 -6.74
CA ASP A 138 7.91 -4.07 -7.61
C ASP A 138 8.73 -3.07 -6.79
N TYR A 139 8.29 -2.70 -5.58
CA TYR A 139 8.98 -1.76 -4.70
C TYR A 139 8.52 -1.91 -3.24
N ILE A 140 9.30 -1.35 -2.33
CA ILE A 140 9.03 -1.31 -0.90
C ILE A 140 8.72 0.13 -0.50
N VAL A 141 7.75 0.33 0.39
CA VAL A 141 7.44 1.63 1.01
C VAL A 141 7.71 1.52 2.49
N THR A 142 8.54 2.41 3.04
CA THR A 142 8.83 2.44 4.47
C THR A 142 7.93 3.44 5.18
N GLN A 143 7.79 3.27 6.48
CA GLN A 143 7.32 4.33 7.34
C GLN A 143 8.36 5.46 7.36
N TRP A 144 7.91 6.70 7.62
CA TRP A 144 8.80 7.83 7.79
C TRP A 144 9.43 7.81 9.19
N LEU A 145 10.75 8.02 9.25
CA LEU A 145 11.51 8.06 10.50
C LEU A 145 12.33 9.34 10.60
N LEU A 146 12.45 9.86 11.83
CA LEU A 146 13.31 11.04 12.12
C LEU A 146 14.81 10.71 12.03
N ASP A 147 15.20 9.50 12.45
CA ASP A 147 16.58 9.02 12.29
C ASP A 147 16.75 8.36 10.91
N PRO A 148 17.64 8.87 10.06
CA PRO A 148 17.87 8.28 8.75
C PRO A 148 18.69 6.98 8.78
N LYS A 149 19.36 6.66 9.89
CA LYS A 149 20.25 5.48 9.96
C LYS A 149 19.53 4.16 9.74
N PRO A 150 18.41 3.84 10.45
CA PRO A 150 17.67 2.62 10.20
C PRO A 150 17.20 2.50 8.74
N ILE A 151 16.74 3.61 8.15
CA ILE A 151 16.30 3.65 6.74
C ILE A 151 17.49 3.34 5.81
N SER A 152 18.64 3.96 6.00
CA SER A 152 19.82 3.74 5.18
C SER A 152 20.31 2.30 5.25
N ASN A 153 20.33 1.72 6.45
CA ASN A 153 20.68 0.32 6.65
C ASN A 153 19.68 -0.62 5.97
N PHE A 154 18.39 -0.36 6.14
CA PHE A 154 17.33 -1.14 5.50
C PHE A 154 17.47 -1.11 3.97
N ILE A 155 17.62 0.08 3.36
CA ILE A 155 17.77 0.24 1.91
C ILE A 155 18.94 -0.60 1.39
N SER A 156 20.09 -0.59 2.09
CA SER A 156 21.30 -1.31 1.65
C SER A 156 21.10 -2.83 1.60
N GLN A 157 20.11 -3.36 2.26
CA GLN A 157 19.79 -4.80 2.34
C GLN A 157 18.71 -5.23 1.34
N GLN A 158 18.03 -4.28 0.68
CA GLN A 158 16.92 -4.60 -0.21
C GLN A 158 17.37 -4.76 -1.66
N THR A 159 16.70 -5.68 -2.37
CA THR A 159 16.88 -5.90 -3.80
C THR A 159 15.91 -5.09 -4.64
N LEU A 160 14.79 -4.67 -4.06
CA LEU A 160 13.77 -3.84 -4.69
C LEU A 160 14.02 -2.35 -4.40
N PRO A 161 13.57 -1.44 -5.28
CA PRO A 161 13.54 -0.01 -4.99
C PRO A 161 12.78 0.30 -3.71
N VAL A 162 13.30 1.20 -2.88
CA VAL A 162 12.68 1.62 -1.62
C VAL A 162 12.21 3.07 -1.74
N HIS A 163 10.95 3.29 -1.43
CA HIS A 163 10.33 4.61 -1.28
C HIS A 163 10.24 4.93 0.22
N VAL A 164 10.69 6.11 0.62
CA VAL A 164 10.70 6.59 2.02
C VAL A 164 9.67 7.69 2.16
#